data_4c6ffb1f7144cb1f4080df37372c3ffe
#
_entry.id   4c6ffb1f7144cb1f4080df37372c3ffe
#
_cell.length_a   1.000
_cell.length_b   1.000
_cell.length_c   1.000
_cell.angle_alpha   90.00
_cell.angle_beta   90.00
_cell.angle_gamma   90.00
#
_symmetry.space_group_name_H-M   'P 1'
#
loop_
_entity.id
_entity.type
_entity.pdbx_description
1 polymer ?
#
loop_
_entity_poly.entity_id
_entity_poly.type
_entity_poly.pdbx_seq_one_letter_code
_entity_poly.pdbx_strand_id
1 'polypeptide(L)'
;MLVETKAKVGVFSIALGAYLPQFPSLVPEFEAQYDAFKKTLPDTVEIIDGGMVTTKEQSQAAGDLFRAADVDLVFLQLLTYATSYNMLPAVKDLDVPVVLVNIQKLKALDYDHTDIASWLGEGYACGAVGEMVADL
;
A
#
# COMPACT_ATOMS: atom_id res chain seq x y z
N MET A 1 -4.06 20.27 -31.89
CA MET A 1 -5.00 19.33 -31.21
C MET A 1 -4.38 18.97 -29.86
N LEU A 2 -5.08 19.28 -28.79
CA LEU A 2 -4.65 18.84 -27.46
C LEU A 2 -5.07 17.38 -27.30
N VAL A 3 -4.11 16.50 -27.02
CA VAL A 3 -4.40 15.10 -26.65
C VAL A 3 -4.55 15.09 -25.14
N GLU A 4 -5.75 14.79 -24.65
CA GLU A 4 -5.97 14.52 -23.22
C GLU A 4 -5.27 13.19 -22.89
N THR A 5 -4.21 13.26 -22.10
CA THR A 5 -3.55 12.09 -21.53
C THR A 5 -3.93 12.01 -20.06
N LYS A 6 -4.42 10.84 -19.62
CA LYS A 6 -4.61 10.56 -18.20
C LYS A 6 -3.25 10.17 -17.59
N ALA A 7 -2.94 10.73 -16.43
CA ALA A 7 -1.79 10.25 -15.65
C ALA A 7 -2.04 8.79 -15.23
N LYS A 8 -1.02 7.96 -15.36
CA LYS A 8 -1.04 6.56 -14.91
C LYS A 8 -0.47 6.47 -13.51
N VAL A 9 -1.27 6.03 -12.58
CA VAL A 9 -0.92 5.99 -11.16
C VAL A 9 -0.85 4.54 -10.71
N GLY A 10 0.35 4.08 -10.39
CA GLY A 10 0.54 2.79 -9.73
C GLY A 10 0.02 2.86 -8.30
N VAL A 11 -0.75 1.87 -7.88
CA VAL A 11 -1.25 1.77 -6.51
C VAL A 11 -1.01 0.36 -6.00
N PHE A 12 -0.41 0.23 -4.85
CA PHE A 12 -0.35 -1.05 -4.14
C PHE A 12 -0.40 -0.83 -2.63
N SER A 13 -0.80 -1.86 -1.90
CA SER A 13 -0.76 -1.85 -0.46
C SER A 13 0.19 -2.91 0.06
N ILE A 14 0.68 -2.75 1.29
CA ILE A 14 1.58 -3.71 1.91
C ILE A 14 1.12 -4.09 3.30
N ALA A 15 1.20 -5.38 3.62
CA ALA A 15 0.96 -5.93 4.94
C ALA A 15 2.02 -7.00 5.27
N LEU A 16 2.30 -7.20 6.55
CA LEU A 16 3.19 -8.29 6.95
C LEU A 16 2.46 -9.64 6.83
N GLY A 17 2.91 -10.46 5.89
CA GLY A 17 2.29 -11.75 5.57
C GLY A 17 2.19 -12.71 6.77
N ALA A 18 3.10 -12.60 7.76
CA ALA A 18 3.09 -13.41 8.96
C ALA A 18 1.87 -13.17 9.88
N TYR A 19 1.19 -12.03 9.75
CA TYR A 19 -0.01 -11.74 10.54
C TYR A 19 -1.26 -12.44 10.02
N LEU A 20 -1.36 -12.63 8.71
CA LEU A 20 -2.60 -13.09 8.06
C LEU A 20 -3.05 -14.48 8.49
N PRO A 21 -2.16 -15.50 8.63
CA PRO A 21 -2.57 -16.81 9.16
C PRO A 21 -2.97 -16.77 10.63
N GLN A 22 -2.41 -15.83 11.41
CA GLN A 22 -2.70 -15.69 12.83
C GLN A 22 -4.01 -14.93 13.08
N PHE A 23 -4.34 -13.99 12.20
CA PHE A 23 -5.52 -13.13 12.28
C PHE A 23 -6.26 -13.10 10.93
N PRO A 24 -6.95 -14.20 10.55
CA PRO A 24 -7.59 -14.31 9.23
C PRO A 24 -8.66 -13.23 8.97
N SER A 25 -9.24 -12.67 10.02
CA SER A 25 -10.22 -11.57 9.92
C SER A 25 -9.65 -10.28 9.33
N LEU A 26 -8.33 -10.11 9.36
CA LEU A 26 -7.66 -8.93 8.82
C LEU A 26 -7.67 -8.88 7.29
N VAL A 27 -7.74 -10.05 6.61
CA VAL A 27 -7.67 -10.08 5.14
C VAL A 27 -8.81 -9.28 4.51
N PRO A 28 -10.11 -9.58 4.78
CA PRO A 28 -11.20 -8.81 4.20
C PRO A 28 -11.20 -7.34 4.67
N GLU A 29 -10.69 -7.07 5.85
CA GLU A 29 -10.59 -5.70 6.35
C GLU A 29 -9.54 -4.90 5.58
N PHE A 30 -8.37 -5.48 5.30
CA PHE A 30 -7.31 -4.83 4.52
C PHE A 30 -7.72 -4.65 3.06
N GLU A 31 -8.39 -5.62 2.47
CA GLU A 31 -8.97 -5.49 1.13
C GLU A 31 -9.96 -4.31 1.06
N ALA A 32 -10.84 -4.19 2.06
CA ALA A 32 -11.78 -3.08 2.13
C ALA A 32 -11.08 -1.72 2.31
N GLN A 33 -10.04 -1.64 3.12
CA GLN A 33 -9.23 -0.42 3.30
C GLN A 33 -8.52 -0.02 2.00
N TYR A 34 -7.94 -0.99 1.30
CA TYR A 34 -7.27 -0.77 0.03
C TYR A 34 -8.25 -0.30 -1.06
N ASP A 35 -9.39 -0.92 -1.15
CA ASP A 35 -10.45 -0.51 -2.09
C ASP A 35 -10.99 0.88 -1.76
N ALA A 36 -11.17 1.20 -0.47
CA ALA A 36 -11.59 2.53 -0.05
C ALA A 36 -10.56 3.59 -0.45
N PHE A 37 -9.27 3.32 -0.29
CA PHE A 37 -8.21 4.22 -0.72
C PHE A 37 -8.25 4.45 -2.24
N LYS A 38 -8.30 3.39 -3.04
CA LYS A 38 -8.38 3.53 -4.51
C LYS A 38 -9.56 4.38 -4.97
N LYS A 39 -10.70 4.28 -4.29
CA LYS A 39 -11.90 5.09 -4.57
C LYS A 39 -11.76 6.57 -4.23
N THR A 40 -10.74 6.98 -3.48
CA THR A 40 -10.46 8.40 -3.24
C THR A 40 -9.72 9.08 -4.39
N LEU A 41 -9.13 8.30 -5.28
CA LEU A 41 -8.43 8.83 -6.43
C LEU A 41 -9.43 9.33 -7.49
N PRO A 42 -9.14 10.46 -8.15
CA PRO A 42 -10.07 11.05 -9.10
C PRO A 42 -10.17 10.25 -10.40
N ASP A 43 -11.31 10.32 -11.08
CA ASP A 43 -11.55 9.66 -12.38
C ASP A 43 -10.63 10.18 -13.52
N THR A 44 -9.91 11.27 -13.27
CA THR A 44 -8.95 11.87 -14.21
C THR A 44 -7.62 11.10 -14.29
N VAL A 45 -7.38 10.15 -13.40
CA VAL A 45 -6.20 9.27 -13.45
C VAL A 45 -6.58 7.85 -13.88
N GLU A 46 -5.63 7.16 -14.47
CA GLU A 46 -5.71 5.73 -14.75
C GLU A 46 -4.99 4.97 -13.63
N ILE A 47 -5.71 4.13 -12.89
CA ILE A 47 -5.14 3.33 -11.81
C ILE A 47 -4.55 2.04 -12.38
N ILE A 48 -3.27 1.83 -12.13
CA ILE A 48 -2.57 0.56 -12.37
C ILE A 48 -2.49 -0.15 -11.02
N ASP A 49 -3.32 -1.16 -10.83
CA ASP A 49 -3.53 -1.82 -9.53
C ASP A 49 -2.49 -2.94 -9.30
N GLY A 50 -1.54 -2.70 -8.41
CA GLY A 50 -0.51 -3.65 -8.00
C GLY A 50 -0.98 -4.64 -6.92
N GLY A 51 -2.16 -4.43 -6.36
CA GLY A 51 -2.76 -5.31 -5.36
C GLY A 51 -2.19 -5.16 -3.94
N MET A 52 -2.61 -6.07 -3.07
CA MET A 52 -2.09 -6.18 -1.71
C MET A 52 -0.85 -7.08 -1.70
N VAL A 53 0.28 -6.52 -1.32
CA VAL A 53 1.59 -7.19 -1.29
C VAL A 53 1.88 -7.68 0.12
N THR A 54 2.21 -8.95 0.24
CA THR A 54 2.62 -9.59 1.50
C THR A 54 3.91 -10.38 1.36
N THR A 55 4.38 -10.58 0.12
CA THR A 55 5.62 -11.28 -0.20
C THR A 55 6.46 -10.50 -1.20
N LYS A 56 7.74 -10.86 -1.28
CA LYS A 56 8.68 -10.28 -2.25
C LYS A 56 8.25 -10.55 -3.70
N GLU A 57 7.72 -11.74 -3.97
CA GLU A 57 7.28 -12.16 -5.30
C GLU A 57 6.09 -11.32 -5.79
N GLN A 58 5.13 -11.05 -4.90
CA GLN A 58 4.01 -10.15 -5.19
C GLN A 58 4.49 -8.72 -5.45
N SER A 59 5.46 -8.26 -4.67
CA SER A 59 6.10 -6.95 -4.85
C SER A 59 6.78 -6.85 -6.22
N GLN A 60 7.52 -7.88 -6.62
CA GLN A 60 8.16 -7.93 -7.93
C GLN A 60 7.13 -7.87 -9.05
N ALA A 61 6.04 -8.63 -8.93
CA ALA A 61 4.95 -8.62 -9.91
C ALA A 61 4.29 -7.25 -10.04
N ALA A 62 4.06 -6.55 -8.92
CA ALA A 62 3.56 -5.18 -8.94
C ALA A 62 4.54 -4.23 -9.65
N GLY A 63 5.83 -4.34 -9.36
CA GLY A 63 6.87 -3.54 -10.02
C GLY A 63 6.96 -3.79 -11.53
N ASP A 64 6.85 -5.04 -11.96
CA ASP A 64 6.82 -5.41 -13.38
C ASP A 64 5.60 -4.79 -14.09
N LEU A 65 4.45 -4.82 -13.42
CA LEU A 65 3.22 -4.19 -13.92
C LEU A 65 3.38 -2.67 -14.06
N PHE A 66 3.94 -1.99 -13.06
CA PHE A 66 4.15 -0.55 -13.06
C PHE A 66 5.13 -0.12 -14.16
N ARG A 67 6.22 -0.86 -14.34
CA ARG A 67 7.19 -0.61 -15.44
C ARG A 67 6.55 -0.82 -16.80
N ALA A 68 5.80 -1.90 -16.99
CA ALA A 68 5.14 -2.20 -18.27
C ALA A 68 4.08 -1.16 -18.63
N ALA A 69 3.40 -0.60 -17.64
CA ALA A 69 2.41 0.44 -17.83
C ALA A 69 3.01 1.84 -18.01
N ASP A 70 4.30 2.03 -17.69
CA ASP A 70 4.98 3.33 -17.69
C ASP A 70 4.23 4.34 -16.81
N VAL A 71 4.15 4.03 -15.51
CA VAL A 71 3.42 4.86 -14.53
C VAL A 71 4.14 6.18 -14.25
N ASP A 72 3.37 7.22 -13.95
CA ASP A 72 3.88 8.57 -13.65
C ASP A 72 4.12 8.78 -12.15
N LEU A 73 3.49 7.97 -11.29
CA LEU A 73 3.50 8.11 -9.84
C LEU A 73 3.10 6.77 -9.21
N VAL A 74 3.61 6.47 -8.03
CA VAL A 74 3.18 5.30 -7.25
C VAL A 74 2.69 5.73 -5.87
N PHE A 75 1.51 5.22 -5.46
CA PHE A 75 1.05 5.24 -4.08
C PHE A 75 1.27 3.88 -3.44
N LEU A 76 1.93 3.89 -2.28
CA LEU A 76 2.09 2.74 -1.41
C LEU A 76 1.28 2.95 -0.12
N GLN A 77 0.20 2.21 0.05
CA GLN A 77 -0.57 2.22 1.28
C GLN A 77 -0.04 1.20 2.28
N LEU A 78 0.27 1.66 3.49
CA LEU A 78 0.65 0.80 4.61
C LEU A 78 -0.60 0.32 5.34
N LEU A 79 -0.83 -0.99 5.35
CA LEU A 79 -1.96 -1.62 6.06
C LEU A 79 -1.53 -2.11 7.45
N THR A 80 -0.30 -2.65 7.55
CA THR A 80 0.36 -3.00 8.81
C THR A 80 1.82 -2.58 8.75
N TYR A 81 2.57 -2.80 9.84
CA TYR A 81 4.02 -2.88 9.73
C TYR A 81 4.39 -3.92 8.65
N ALA A 82 5.33 -3.58 7.82
CA ALA A 82 5.96 -4.48 6.86
C ALA A 82 7.41 -4.03 6.65
N THR A 83 8.29 -4.95 6.27
CA THR A 83 9.68 -4.62 6.01
C THR A 83 9.84 -3.97 4.64
N SER A 84 10.74 -3.01 4.50
CA SER A 84 11.13 -2.41 3.22
C SER A 84 11.64 -3.44 2.21
N TYR A 85 12.22 -4.54 2.68
CA TYR A 85 12.62 -5.67 1.84
C TYR A 85 11.46 -6.20 0.97
N ASN A 86 10.23 -6.21 1.49
CA ASN A 86 9.05 -6.61 0.73
C ASN A 86 8.49 -5.48 -0.15
N MET A 87 8.84 -4.24 0.11
CA MET A 87 8.40 -3.08 -0.66
C MET A 87 9.30 -2.80 -1.88
N LEU A 88 10.61 -2.86 -1.68
CA LEU A 88 11.61 -2.42 -2.65
C LEU A 88 11.45 -3.00 -4.06
N PRO A 89 11.16 -4.30 -4.26
CA PRO A 89 11.02 -4.84 -5.61
C PRO A 89 9.94 -4.16 -6.46
N ALA A 90 8.90 -3.58 -5.82
CA ALA A 90 7.86 -2.87 -6.54
C ALA A 90 8.31 -1.52 -7.09
N VAL A 91 9.27 -0.86 -6.44
CA VAL A 91 9.57 0.56 -6.69
C VAL A 91 11.01 0.87 -7.05
N LYS A 92 11.98 0.01 -6.71
CA LYS A 92 13.42 0.28 -6.81
C LYS A 92 13.95 0.66 -8.19
N ASP A 93 13.28 0.20 -9.25
CA ASP A 93 13.69 0.43 -10.64
C ASP A 93 12.73 1.41 -11.36
N LEU A 94 11.93 2.15 -10.61
CA LEU A 94 11.04 3.18 -11.13
C LEU A 94 11.69 4.56 -10.93
N ASP A 95 11.73 5.35 -11.99
CA ASP A 95 12.19 6.76 -11.94
C ASP A 95 10.97 7.69 -11.84
N VAL A 96 10.14 7.43 -10.83
CA VAL A 96 8.92 8.20 -10.56
C VAL A 96 8.75 8.44 -9.06
N PRO A 97 8.02 9.49 -8.65
CA PRO A 97 7.74 9.70 -7.23
C PRO A 97 6.99 8.52 -6.61
N VAL A 98 7.36 8.16 -5.40
CA VAL A 98 6.65 7.17 -4.57
C VAL A 98 6.10 7.87 -3.33
N VAL A 99 4.79 7.79 -3.14
CA VAL A 99 4.09 8.42 -2.01
C VAL A 99 3.65 7.33 -1.04
N LEU A 100 4.17 7.41 0.17
CA LEU A 100 3.74 6.55 1.27
C LEU A 100 2.45 7.06 1.88
N VAL A 101 1.45 6.18 1.98
CA VAL A 101 0.14 6.49 2.54
C VAL A 101 -0.09 5.66 3.79
N ASN A 102 -0.21 6.33 4.93
CA ASN A 102 -0.55 5.70 6.20
C ASN A 102 -1.85 6.32 6.73
N ILE A 103 -2.93 5.54 6.71
CA ILE A 103 -4.26 5.99 7.13
C ILE A 103 -4.63 5.28 8.43
N GLN A 104 -4.78 6.05 9.50
CA GLN A 104 -5.29 5.57 10.77
C GLN A 104 -6.80 5.73 10.81
N LYS A 105 -7.54 4.68 11.16
CA LYS A 105 -9.01 4.72 11.24
C LYS A 105 -9.52 5.41 12.49
N LEU A 106 -8.82 5.27 13.61
CA LEU A 106 -9.20 5.85 14.89
C LEU A 106 -8.39 7.10 15.20
N LYS A 107 -9.04 8.07 15.82
CA LYS A 107 -8.41 9.32 16.30
C LYS A 107 -7.49 9.09 17.50
N ALA A 108 -7.79 8.07 18.30
CA ALA A 108 -7.05 7.68 19.50
C ALA A 108 -7.22 6.18 19.74
N LEU A 109 -6.21 5.58 20.35
CA LEU A 109 -6.28 4.20 20.86
C LEU A 109 -7.10 4.15 22.14
N ASP A 110 -8.01 3.20 22.22
CA ASP A 110 -8.67 2.79 23.45
C ASP A 110 -8.01 1.49 23.93
N TYR A 111 -7.00 1.62 24.77
CA TYR A 111 -6.19 0.48 25.24
C TYR A 111 -7.00 -0.54 26.03
N ASP A 112 -8.10 -0.13 26.67
CA ASP A 112 -8.93 -1.03 27.46
C ASP A 112 -9.79 -1.98 26.58
N HIS A 113 -10.04 -1.58 25.33
CA HIS A 113 -10.90 -2.30 24.38
C HIS A 113 -10.21 -2.70 23.08
N THR A 114 -8.89 -2.53 22.98
CA THR A 114 -8.12 -2.85 21.77
C THR A 114 -7.36 -4.15 21.98
N ASP A 115 -7.73 -5.21 21.29
CA ASP A 115 -6.93 -6.44 21.17
C ASP A 115 -5.89 -6.32 20.03
N ILE A 116 -5.05 -7.36 19.88
CA ILE A 116 -3.98 -7.35 18.87
C ILE A 116 -4.53 -7.26 17.45
N ALA A 117 -5.61 -7.98 17.13
CA ALA A 117 -6.19 -7.98 15.80
C ALA A 117 -6.77 -6.60 15.46
N SER A 118 -7.51 -5.99 16.38
CA SER A 118 -8.03 -4.64 16.25
C SER A 118 -6.90 -3.62 16.09
N TRP A 119 -5.83 -3.74 16.88
CA TRP A 119 -4.68 -2.84 16.79
C TRP A 119 -4.00 -2.93 15.42
N LEU A 120 -3.80 -4.14 14.89
CA LEU A 120 -3.24 -4.34 13.54
C LEU A 120 -4.17 -3.79 12.45
N GLY A 121 -5.49 -3.97 12.60
CA GLY A 121 -6.49 -3.51 11.64
C GLY A 121 -6.72 -1.99 11.62
N GLU A 122 -6.30 -1.27 12.66
CA GLU A 122 -6.53 0.18 12.79
C GLU A 122 -5.55 1.06 12.00
N GLY A 123 -4.58 0.47 11.30
CA GLY A 123 -3.63 1.20 10.46
C GLY A 123 -2.46 1.84 11.23
N TYR A 124 -2.07 1.27 12.38
CA TYR A 124 -0.90 1.74 13.15
C TYR A 124 0.42 1.24 12.54
N ALA A 125 0.60 1.50 11.25
CA ALA A 125 1.80 1.10 10.51
C ALA A 125 2.92 2.16 10.52
N CYS A 126 2.80 3.21 11.33
CA CYS A 126 3.71 4.34 11.34
C CYS A 126 5.18 3.96 11.59
N GLY A 127 5.45 2.86 12.29
CA GLY A 127 6.81 2.36 12.51
C GLY A 127 7.54 1.96 11.22
N ALA A 128 6.81 1.55 10.19
CA ALA A 128 7.38 1.18 8.90
C ALA A 128 7.68 2.38 8.00
N VAL A 129 7.06 3.54 8.24
CA VAL A 129 7.22 4.74 7.38
C VAL A 129 8.67 5.19 7.34
N GLY A 130 9.31 5.30 8.51
CA GLY A 130 10.70 5.75 8.59
C GLY A 130 11.68 4.81 7.88
N GLU A 131 11.50 3.50 8.02
CA GLU A 131 12.29 2.49 7.34
C GLU A 131 12.13 2.61 5.81
N MET A 132 10.90 2.67 5.34
CA MET A 132 10.61 2.71 3.90
C MET A 132 11.08 4.01 3.24
N VAL A 133 10.97 5.16 3.92
CA VAL A 133 11.49 6.44 3.43
C VAL A 133 13.01 6.43 3.34
N ALA A 134 13.69 5.73 4.25
CA ALA A 134 15.16 5.65 4.23
C ALA A 134 15.70 4.80 3.06
N ASP A 135 14.88 3.89 2.53
CA ASP A 135 15.24 2.96 1.45
C ASP A 135 14.81 3.43 0.05
N LEU A 136 13.99 4.49 -0.03
CA LEU A 136 13.59 5.15 -1.27
C LEU A 136 14.54 6.27 -1.67
#